data_14aa1ec86c4c6094570ec90794a2e7e8
#
_entry.id   14aa1ec86c4c6094570ec90794a2e7e8
#
_cell.length_a   1.000
_cell.length_b   1.000
_cell.length_c   1.000
_cell.angle_alpha   90.00
_cell.angle_beta   90.00
_cell.angle_gamma   90.00
#
_symmetry.space_group_name_H-M   'P 1'
#
loop_
_entity.id
_entity.type
_entity.pdbx_description
1 polymer ?
#
loop_
_entity_poly.entity_id
_entity_poly.type
_entity_poly.pdbx_seq_one_letter_code
_entity_poly.pdbx_strand_id
1 'polypeptide(L)'
;LLCDFMFKRLFGSEANKDVLISFLNTVLEDVEIVEVDFIPTEHHGMTEDDRKVIFDIACKCKSGASFIIEMQKGYQKYFKERALYYTTYPINKQGRDAHDLHIKRKAEGVEEGDFRWDYNLQPVTVVAILNFRFSHAGNWPKAEYRSSYRLYEDTYDEVMTDVLRFVFLELGRFDKCIWELETIAEKWMYLLKHMHEMVEI
;
A
#
# COMPACT_ATOMS: atom_id res chain seq x y z
N LEU A 1 10.40 15.92 -7.40
CA LEU A 1 9.17 16.63 -7.81
C LEU A 1 8.54 16.01 -9.07
N LEU A 2 9.25 15.88 -10.20
CA LEU A 2 8.68 15.40 -11.47
C LEU A 2 8.17 13.96 -11.41
N CYS A 3 8.96 13.05 -10.82
CA CYS A 3 8.64 11.64 -10.67
C CYS A 3 7.43 11.41 -9.73
N ASP A 4 7.34 12.14 -8.63
CA ASP A 4 6.21 12.10 -7.70
C ASP A 4 4.91 12.59 -8.37
N PHE A 5 5.00 13.69 -9.13
CA PHE A 5 3.88 14.19 -9.91
C PHE A 5 3.41 13.17 -10.96
N MET A 6 4.34 12.56 -11.71
CA MET A 6 4.01 11.56 -12.73
C MET A 6 3.43 10.30 -12.13
N PHE A 7 3.95 9.86 -11.00
CA PHE A 7 3.43 8.72 -10.26
C PHE A 7 1.97 8.95 -9.83
N LYS A 8 1.70 10.09 -9.21
CA LYS A 8 0.32 10.46 -8.80
C LYS A 8 -0.60 10.63 -10.00
N ARG A 9 -0.11 11.15 -11.12
CA ARG A 9 -0.87 11.27 -12.36
C ARG A 9 -1.17 9.90 -12.98
N LEU A 10 -0.21 8.96 -12.95
CA LEU A 10 -0.37 7.63 -13.52
C LEU A 10 -1.34 6.78 -12.71
N PHE A 11 -1.20 6.76 -11.38
CA PHE A 11 -1.94 5.84 -10.53
C PHE A 11 -3.04 6.49 -9.68
N GLY A 12 -3.00 7.80 -9.47
CA GLY A 12 -3.88 8.51 -8.52
C GLY A 12 -5.08 9.20 -9.16
N SER A 13 -5.40 8.94 -10.43
CA SER A 13 -6.54 9.56 -11.12
C SER A 13 -7.68 8.58 -11.37
N GLU A 14 -8.93 9.05 -11.28
CA GLU A 14 -10.12 8.25 -11.60
C GLU A 14 -10.07 7.63 -13.00
N ALA A 15 -9.51 8.36 -13.98
CA ALA A 15 -9.37 7.91 -15.36
C ALA A 15 -8.39 6.73 -15.52
N ASN A 16 -7.50 6.52 -14.56
CA ASN A 16 -6.43 5.52 -14.63
C ASN A 16 -6.60 4.41 -13.58
N LYS A 17 -7.80 4.22 -13.03
CA LYS A 17 -8.05 3.13 -12.06
C LYS A 17 -7.63 1.76 -12.58
N ASP A 18 -7.88 1.49 -13.86
CA ASP A 18 -7.51 0.21 -14.48
C ASP A 18 -5.99 -0.01 -14.50
N VAL A 19 -5.23 1.06 -14.67
CA VAL A 19 -3.75 1.04 -14.62
C VAL A 19 -3.28 0.68 -13.21
N LEU A 20 -3.87 1.30 -12.19
CA LEU A 20 -3.59 0.99 -10.79
C LEU A 20 -3.96 -0.45 -10.43
N ILE A 21 -5.14 -0.91 -10.85
CA ILE A 21 -5.61 -2.30 -10.64
C ILE A 21 -4.65 -3.29 -11.30
N SER A 22 -4.25 -3.06 -12.56
CA SER A 22 -3.29 -3.90 -13.27
C SER A 22 -1.95 -3.99 -12.54
N PHE A 23 -1.45 -2.85 -12.05
CA PHE A 23 -0.22 -2.81 -11.25
C PHE A 23 -0.36 -3.61 -9.95
N LEU A 24 -1.41 -3.34 -9.17
CA LEU A 24 -1.63 -4.01 -7.88
C LEU A 24 -1.79 -5.53 -8.05
N ASN A 25 -2.58 -5.98 -9.02
CA ASN A 25 -2.74 -7.42 -9.33
C ASN A 25 -1.43 -8.07 -9.75
N THR A 26 -0.55 -7.32 -10.40
CA THR A 26 0.76 -7.84 -10.81
C THR A 26 1.70 -8.01 -9.62
N VAL A 27 1.71 -7.07 -8.67
CA VAL A 27 2.69 -7.07 -7.56
C VAL A 27 2.20 -7.82 -6.33
N LEU A 28 0.89 -8.06 -6.21
CA LEU A 28 0.30 -8.77 -5.06
C LEU A 28 0.10 -10.28 -5.30
N GLU A 29 0.09 -10.74 -6.54
CA GLU A 29 0.07 -12.13 -7.01
C GLU A 29 -1.06 -13.04 -6.47
N ASP A 30 -1.40 -12.93 -5.20
CA ASP A 30 -2.38 -13.76 -4.45
C ASP A 30 -3.69 -13.01 -4.15
N VAL A 31 -3.89 -11.82 -4.71
CA VAL A 31 -5.09 -10.98 -4.53
C VAL A 31 -5.65 -10.62 -5.89
N GLU A 32 -6.94 -10.85 -6.11
CA GLU A 32 -7.66 -10.38 -7.29
C GLU A 32 -8.42 -9.10 -6.96
N ILE A 33 -7.95 -7.98 -7.52
CA ILE A 33 -8.57 -6.66 -7.37
C ILE A 33 -9.30 -6.35 -8.68
N VAL A 34 -10.61 -6.20 -8.60
CA VAL A 34 -11.49 -5.90 -9.75
C VAL A 34 -11.83 -4.42 -9.82
N GLU A 35 -11.96 -3.78 -8.66
CA GLU A 35 -12.38 -2.38 -8.54
C GLU A 35 -11.77 -1.74 -7.30
N VAL A 36 -11.42 -0.47 -7.42
CA VAL A 36 -10.92 0.35 -6.31
C VAL A 36 -11.63 1.70 -6.28
N ASP A 37 -11.80 2.22 -5.07
CA ASP A 37 -12.20 3.60 -4.81
C ASP A 37 -11.06 4.33 -4.11
N PHE A 38 -10.71 5.51 -4.61
CA PHE A 38 -9.73 6.36 -3.94
C PHE A 38 -10.28 6.86 -2.60
N ILE A 39 -9.43 6.88 -1.60
CA ILE A 39 -9.74 7.43 -0.29
C ILE A 39 -8.80 8.61 0.01
N PRO A 40 -9.17 9.52 0.94
CA PRO A 40 -8.31 10.64 1.29
C PRO A 40 -6.90 10.19 1.64
N THR A 41 -5.91 10.92 1.14
CA THR A 41 -4.48 10.64 1.37
C THR A 41 -3.90 11.41 2.54
N GLU A 42 -4.56 12.49 2.97
CA GLU A 42 -4.14 13.31 4.10
C GLU A 42 -4.95 12.99 5.35
N HIS A 43 -4.24 12.69 6.42
CA HIS A 43 -4.85 12.36 7.70
C HIS A 43 -4.19 13.16 8.82
N HIS A 44 -5.01 13.88 9.55
CA HIS A 44 -4.59 14.56 10.78
C HIS A 44 -4.62 13.56 11.93
N GLY A 45 -3.68 13.69 12.84
CA GLY A 45 -3.72 12.95 14.09
C GLY A 45 -4.93 13.32 14.96
N MET A 46 -5.09 12.64 16.08
CA MET A 46 -6.19 12.90 17.01
C MET A 46 -5.99 14.19 17.81
N THR A 47 -4.74 14.67 17.91
CA THR A 47 -4.34 15.92 18.56
C THR A 47 -3.56 16.82 17.61
N GLU A 48 -3.43 18.11 17.94
CA GLU A 48 -2.64 19.08 17.14
C GLU A 48 -1.15 18.71 17.08
N ASP A 49 -0.64 18.00 18.08
CA ASP A 49 0.75 17.56 18.18
C ASP A 49 1.02 16.24 17.43
N ASP A 50 -0.02 15.54 16.99
CA ASP A 50 0.14 14.29 16.28
C ASP A 50 0.69 14.51 14.88
N ARG A 51 1.61 13.66 14.48
CA ARG A 51 2.23 13.74 13.16
C ARG A 51 1.20 13.51 12.06
N LYS A 52 1.02 14.49 11.19
CA LYS A 52 0.21 14.34 9.98
C LYS A 52 0.74 13.18 9.14
N VAL A 53 -0.15 12.30 8.74
CA VAL A 53 0.13 11.20 7.81
C VAL A 53 -0.35 11.61 6.42
N ILE A 54 0.53 11.54 5.44
CA ILE A 54 0.21 11.83 4.04
C ILE A 54 0.69 10.63 3.22
N PHE A 55 -0.25 10.01 2.50
CA PHE A 55 0.04 8.96 1.54
C PHE A 55 0.17 9.55 0.13
N ASP A 56 0.95 8.91 -0.73
CA ASP A 56 0.96 9.30 -2.14
C ASP A 56 -0.37 8.91 -2.81
N ILE A 57 -0.79 7.67 -2.63
CA ILE A 57 -2.07 7.15 -3.13
C ILE A 57 -2.65 6.22 -2.06
N ALA A 58 -3.96 6.31 -1.85
CA ALA A 58 -4.69 5.40 -0.99
C ALA A 58 -6.02 5.01 -1.66
N CYS A 59 -6.32 3.72 -1.63
CA CYS A 59 -7.57 3.20 -2.20
C CYS A 59 -8.10 2.02 -1.39
N LYS A 60 -9.38 1.71 -1.62
CA LYS A 60 -10.10 0.62 -0.96
C LYS A 60 -10.85 -0.18 -2.03
N CYS A 61 -10.84 -1.50 -1.94
CA CYS A 61 -11.65 -2.34 -2.81
C CYS A 61 -13.01 -2.67 -2.17
N LYS A 62 -13.92 -3.25 -2.95
CA LYS A 62 -15.27 -3.63 -2.49
C LYS A 62 -15.27 -4.63 -1.32
N SER A 63 -14.26 -5.48 -1.22
CA SER A 63 -14.12 -6.41 -0.08
C SER A 63 -13.80 -5.70 1.24
N GLY A 64 -13.46 -4.42 1.19
CA GLY A 64 -13.05 -3.62 2.35
C GLY A 64 -11.55 -3.52 2.55
N ALA A 65 -10.73 -4.30 1.84
CA ALA A 65 -9.29 -4.21 1.89
C ALA A 65 -8.78 -2.84 1.43
N SER A 66 -7.83 -2.28 2.14
CA SER A 66 -7.23 -0.96 1.88
C SER A 66 -5.80 -1.11 1.38
N PHE A 67 -5.43 -0.27 0.40
CA PHE A 67 -4.10 -0.22 -0.17
C PHE A 67 -3.53 1.18 -0.02
N ILE A 68 -2.30 1.25 0.47
CA ILE A 68 -1.48 2.47 0.53
C ILE A 68 -0.33 2.25 -0.44
N ILE A 69 -0.19 3.13 -1.42
CA ILE A 69 0.87 3.04 -2.43
C ILE A 69 1.76 4.26 -2.27
N GLU A 70 3.05 4.00 -2.06
CA GLU A 70 4.08 5.02 -1.79
C GLU A 70 5.20 4.95 -2.83
N MET A 71 5.66 6.10 -3.28
CA MET A 71 6.88 6.21 -4.09
C MET A 71 7.95 6.98 -3.34
N GLN A 72 9.01 6.28 -2.95
CA GLN A 72 10.08 6.85 -2.14
C GLN A 72 11.38 6.98 -2.94
N LYS A 73 11.81 8.23 -3.21
CA LYS A 73 13.01 8.51 -4.00
C LYS A 73 14.31 8.38 -3.22
N GLY A 74 14.35 8.94 -2.04
CA GLY A 74 15.56 8.99 -1.21
C GLY A 74 15.54 7.93 -0.12
N TYR A 75 16.73 7.43 0.21
CA TYR A 75 16.88 6.52 1.34
C TYR A 75 16.37 7.15 2.64
N GLN A 76 15.56 6.39 3.37
CA GLN A 76 15.08 6.73 4.71
C GLN A 76 15.46 5.62 5.69
N LYS A 77 16.20 5.99 6.72
CA LYS A 77 16.73 5.05 7.72
C LYS A 77 15.65 4.19 8.39
N TYR A 78 14.49 4.78 8.65
CA TYR A 78 13.36 4.14 9.35
C TYR A 78 12.14 3.97 8.44
N PHE A 79 12.39 3.59 7.18
CA PHE A 79 11.28 3.47 6.23
C PHE A 79 10.32 2.31 6.56
N LYS A 80 10.85 1.18 7.06
CA LYS A 80 10.01 0.04 7.48
C LYS A 80 9.09 0.40 8.65
N GLU A 81 9.61 1.12 9.63
CA GLU A 81 8.84 1.63 10.76
C GLU A 81 7.81 2.68 10.33
N ARG A 82 8.17 3.53 9.36
CA ARG A 82 7.24 4.48 8.76
C ARG A 82 6.11 3.77 8.02
N ALA A 83 6.40 2.75 7.23
CA ALA A 83 5.40 1.95 6.55
C ALA A 83 4.44 1.28 7.54
N LEU A 84 4.97 0.74 8.65
CA LEU A 84 4.16 0.20 9.73
C LEU A 84 3.27 1.29 10.37
N TYR A 85 3.83 2.46 10.66
CA TYR A 85 3.06 3.58 11.22
C TYR A 85 1.90 4.00 10.30
N TYR A 86 2.10 3.96 8.99
CA TYR A 86 1.06 4.28 8.01
C TYR A 86 -0.16 3.36 8.11
N THR A 87 0.01 2.10 8.45
CA THR A 87 -1.10 1.14 8.59
C THR A 87 -1.98 1.42 9.81
N THR A 88 -1.46 2.13 10.82
CA THR A 88 -2.24 2.43 12.03
C THR A 88 -3.47 3.27 11.75
N TYR A 89 -3.39 4.16 10.75
CA TYR A 89 -4.52 5.02 10.40
C TYR A 89 -5.72 4.24 9.84
N PRO A 90 -5.60 3.46 8.75
CA PRO A 90 -6.73 2.69 8.22
C PRO A 90 -7.23 1.63 9.21
N ILE A 91 -6.38 1.07 10.06
CA ILE A 91 -6.79 0.14 11.13
C ILE A 91 -7.69 0.86 12.14
N ASN A 92 -7.23 1.98 12.71
CA ASN A 92 -8.02 2.76 13.67
C ASN A 92 -9.31 3.32 13.04
N LYS A 93 -9.25 3.66 11.75
CA LYS A 93 -10.42 4.15 11.03
C LYS A 93 -11.53 3.11 10.94
N GLN A 94 -11.22 1.83 10.78
CA GLN A 94 -12.22 0.76 10.72
C GLN A 94 -13.07 0.71 12.01
N GLY A 95 -12.42 0.83 13.18
CA GLY A 95 -13.16 0.87 14.45
C GLY A 95 -14.06 2.11 14.59
N ARG A 96 -13.57 3.27 14.15
CA ARG A 96 -14.39 4.49 14.14
C ARG A 96 -15.56 4.37 13.18
N ASP A 97 -15.34 3.91 11.95
CA ASP A 97 -16.40 3.74 10.94
C ASP A 97 -17.48 2.75 11.43
N ALA A 98 -17.08 1.68 12.11
CA ALA A 98 -18.02 0.72 12.71
C ALA A 98 -18.87 1.37 13.80
N HIS A 99 -18.27 2.18 14.66
CA HIS A 99 -18.99 2.92 15.70
C HIS A 99 -19.95 3.97 15.11
N ASP A 100 -19.49 4.73 14.12
CA ASP A 100 -20.31 5.75 13.47
C ASP A 100 -21.51 5.14 12.74
N LEU A 101 -21.31 3.98 12.11
CA LEU A 101 -22.39 3.21 11.48
C LEU A 101 -23.42 2.76 12.51
N HIS A 102 -23.00 2.27 13.68
CA HIS A 102 -23.91 1.90 14.77
C HIS A 102 -24.75 3.09 15.25
N ILE A 103 -24.11 4.25 15.49
CA ILE A 103 -24.83 5.47 15.89
C ILE A 103 -25.88 5.87 14.83
N LYS A 104 -25.50 5.83 13.56
CA LYS A 104 -26.40 6.16 12.45
C LYS A 104 -27.61 5.23 12.41
N ARG A 105 -27.42 3.92 12.49
CA ARG A 105 -28.49 2.92 12.50
C ARG A 105 -29.43 3.09 13.68
N LYS A 106 -28.89 3.37 14.85
CA LYS A 106 -29.67 3.68 16.04
C LYS A 106 -30.55 4.93 15.86
N ALA A 107 -30.03 5.96 15.22
CA ALA A 107 -30.77 7.17 14.88
C ALA A 107 -31.87 6.93 13.84
N GLU A 108 -31.70 5.95 12.96
CA GLU A 108 -32.66 5.49 11.96
C GLU A 108 -33.73 4.53 12.56
N GLY A 109 -33.68 4.26 13.88
CA GLY A 109 -34.64 3.41 14.57
C GLY A 109 -34.38 1.91 14.43
N VAL A 110 -33.23 1.52 14.00
CA VAL A 110 -32.81 0.11 13.99
C VAL A 110 -32.41 -0.28 15.41
N GLU A 111 -33.18 -1.19 16.02
CA GLU A 111 -32.85 -1.75 17.33
C GLU A 111 -31.62 -2.66 17.19
N GLU A 112 -30.46 -2.10 17.46
CA GLU A 112 -29.22 -2.85 17.69
C GLU A 112 -28.93 -2.81 19.21
N GLY A 113 -28.49 -3.92 19.77
CA GLY A 113 -28.00 -3.96 21.14
C GLY A 113 -26.81 -3.02 21.37
N ASP A 114 -26.15 -3.11 22.54
CA ASP A 114 -24.95 -2.32 22.81
C ASP A 114 -23.89 -2.55 21.73
N PHE A 115 -23.30 -1.46 21.24
CA PHE A 115 -22.22 -1.54 20.27
C PHE A 115 -21.04 -2.35 20.82
N ARG A 116 -20.75 -3.46 20.17
CA ARG A 116 -19.57 -4.28 20.43
C ARG A 116 -18.89 -4.58 19.10
N TRP A 117 -17.83 -3.84 18.79
CA TRP A 117 -16.98 -4.19 17.67
C TRP A 117 -16.14 -5.43 18.01
N ASP A 118 -16.20 -6.44 17.20
CA ASP A 118 -15.53 -7.73 17.38
C ASP A 118 -14.09 -7.77 16.82
N TYR A 119 -13.56 -6.59 16.42
CA TYR A 119 -12.24 -6.43 15.80
C TYR A 119 -12.08 -7.18 14.47
N ASN A 120 -13.17 -7.41 13.73
CA ASN A 120 -13.11 -7.97 12.38
C ASN A 120 -12.47 -6.97 11.40
N LEU A 121 -11.13 -6.93 11.43
CA LEU A 121 -10.33 -6.03 10.61
C LEU A 121 -10.25 -6.50 9.17
N GLN A 122 -10.44 -5.57 8.26
CA GLN A 122 -10.18 -5.78 6.84
C GLN A 122 -8.68 -5.56 6.54
N PRO A 123 -8.13 -6.26 5.54
CA PRO A 123 -6.72 -6.16 5.19
C PRO A 123 -6.26 -4.74 4.86
N VAL A 124 -5.04 -4.43 5.29
CA VAL A 124 -4.31 -3.20 4.96
C VAL A 124 -2.96 -3.58 4.35
N THR A 125 -2.76 -3.25 3.10
CA THR A 125 -1.53 -3.53 2.37
C THR A 125 -0.80 -2.24 2.01
N VAL A 126 0.47 -2.15 2.35
CA VAL A 126 1.38 -1.09 1.89
C VAL A 126 2.20 -1.62 0.73
N VAL A 127 2.11 -0.96 -0.42
CA VAL A 127 2.98 -1.21 -1.58
C VAL A 127 3.91 -0.01 -1.73
N ALA A 128 5.21 -0.21 -1.51
CA ALA A 128 6.19 0.86 -1.60
C ALA A 128 7.17 0.63 -2.75
N ILE A 129 7.27 1.61 -3.64
CA ILE A 129 8.21 1.67 -4.75
C ILE A 129 9.41 2.49 -4.30
N LEU A 130 10.58 1.85 -4.21
CA LEU A 130 11.77 2.40 -3.58
C LEU A 130 12.89 2.61 -4.60
N ASN A 131 13.32 3.85 -4.79
CA ASN A 131 14.48 4.15 -5.64
C ASN A 131 15.81 4.00 -4.87
N PHE A 132 15.84 3.07 -3.92
CA PHE A 132 17.04 2.70 -3.16
C PHE A 132 16.99 1.20 -2.83
N ARG A 133 18.06 0.70 -2.22
CA ARG A 133 18.19 -0.70 -1.79
C ARG A 133 18.19 -0.78 -0.28
N PHE A 134 17.45 -1.76 0.27
CA PHE A 134 17.63 -2.15 1.66
C PHE A 134 18.87 -3.02 1.84
N SER A 135 19.47 -2.96 3.03
CA SER A 135 20.40 -3.98 3.47
C SER A 135 19.58 -5.16 3.99
N HIS A 136 19.56 -6.24 3.22
CA HIS A 136 18.94 -7.49 3.63
C HIS A 136 19.96 -8.37 4.36
N ALA A 137 19.48 -9.10 5.39
CA ALA A 137 20.30 -10.09 6.07
C ALA A 137 20.38 -11.40 5.26
N GLY A 138 21.47 -12.16 5.46
CA GLY A 138 21.64 -13.47 4.85
C GLY A 138 21.92 -13.44 3.34
N ASN A 139 21.54 -14.53 2.66
CA ASN A 139 21.79 -14.75 1.24
C ASN A 139 20.69 -14.19 0.33
N TRP A 140 20.23 -12.97 0.56
CA TRP A 140 19.24 -12.34 -0.30
C TRP A 140 19.73 -12.26 -1.75
N PRO A 141 18.99 -12.80 -2.74
CA PRO A 141 19.44 -12.78 -4.13
C PRO A 141 19.62 -11.34 -4.64
N LYS A 142 20.74 -11.09 -5.35
CA LYS A 142 21.05 -9.73 -5.82
C LYS A 142 20.01 -9.17 -6.79
N ALA A 143 19.41 -10.04 -7.61
CA ALA A 143 18.40 -9.68 -8.60
C ALA A 143 16.97 -9.64 -8.02
N GLU A 144 16.78 -10.05 -6.76
CA GLU A 144 15.46 -10.01 -6.13
C GLU A 144 15.11 -8.57 -5.75
N TYR A 145 14.18 -8.00 -6.48
CA TYR A 145 13.73 -6.61 -6.30
C TYR A 145 12.42 -6.48 -5.53
N ARG A 146 11.71 -7.60 -5.28
CA ARG A 146 10.43 -7.61 -4.56
C ARG A 146 10.59 -8.33 -3.23
N SER A 147 10.13 -7.71 -2.15
CA SER A 147 10.00 -8.35 -0.84
C SER A 147 8.58 -8.19 -0.31
N SER A 148 8.06 -9.25 0.31
CA SER A 148 6.75 -9.26 0.95
C SER A 148 6.90 -9.65 2.41
N TYR A 149 6.28 -8.86 3.30
CA TYR A 149 6.34 -9.05 4.74
C TYR A 149 4.93 -9.20 5.29
N ARG A 150 4.78 -10.14 6.23
CA ARG A 150 3.58 -10.39 7.03
C ARG A 150 3.99 -10.59 8.49
N LEU A 151 3.02 -10.67 9.38
CA LEU A 151 3.24 -11.04 10.78
C LEU A 151 3.23 -12.56 10.91
N TYR A 152 4.32 -13.12 11.41
CA TYR A 152 4.49 -14.54 11.60
C TYR A 152 4.73 -14.89 13.07
N GLU A 153 4.30 -16.07 13.47
CA GLU A 153 4.79 -16.76 14.65
C GLU A 153 6.20 -17.26 14.32
N ASP A 154 7.17 -17.04 15.22
CA ASP A 154 8.61 -17.16 14.91
C ASP A 154 9.17 -18.57 15.06
N THR A 155 8.39 -19.52 15.55
CA THR A 155 8.82 -20.92 15.75
C THR A 155 8.43 -21.83 14.60
N TYR A 156 7.19 -21.68 14.10
CA TYR A 156 6.58 -22.58 13.10
C TYR A 156 6.23 -21.86 11.78
N ASP A 157 6.61 -20.60 11.62
CA ASP A 157 6.32 -19.78 10.44
C ASP A 157 4.82 -19.67 10.10
N GLU A 158 3.95 -19.74 11.13
CA GLU A 158 2.51 -19.57 10.96
C GLU A 158 2.17 -18.08 10.81
N VAL A 159 1.34 -17.75 9.80
CA VAL A 159 0.83 -16.40 9.64
C VAL A 159 -0.11 -16.05 10.77
N MET A 160 0.23 -15.07 11.60
CA MET A 160 -0.61 -14.62 12.72
C MET A 160 -1.94 -14.06 12.23
N THR A 161 -1.92 -13.29 11.15
CA THR A 161 -3.09 -12.64 10.56
C THR A 161 -2.77 -12.11 9.16
N ASP A 162 -3.74 -12.13 8.27
CA ASP A 162 -3.63 -11.52 6.92
C ASP A 162 -4.00 -10.04 6.89
N VAL A 163 -4.26 -9.42 8.05
CA VAL A 163 -4.65 -8.01 8.14
C VAL A 163 -3.54 -7.07 7.68
N LEU A 164 -2.26 -7.39 7.96
CA LEU A 164 -1.14 -6.54 7.61
C LEU A 164 -0.22 -7.19 6.60
N ARG A 165 0.04 -6.46 5.51
CA ARG A 165 1.01 -6.83 4.49
C ARG A 165 1.81 -5.64 4.00
N PHE A 166 3.10 -5.86 3.77
CA PHE A 166 3.99 -4.87 3.16
C PHE A 166 4.67 -5.49 1.94
N VAL A 167 4.57 -4.85 0.80
CA VAL A 167 5.27 -5.24 -0.43
C VAL A 167 6.19 -4.10 -0.82
N PHE A 168 7.49 -4.37 -0.86
CA PHE A 168 8.50 -3.39 -1.23
C PHE A 168 9.12 -3.77 -2.58
N LEU A 169 9.16 -2.81 -3.49
CA LEU A 169 9.71 -2.92 -4.83
C LEU A 169 10.94 -2.03 -4.92
N GLU A 170 12.13 -2.65 -4.89
CA GLU A 170 13.42 -1.94 -4.88
C GLU A 170 13.92 -1.71 -6.32
N LEU A 171 13.55 -0.57 -6.93
CA LEU A 171 13.98 -0.19 -8.29
C LEU A 171 15.51 -0.21 -8.46
N GLY A 172 16.25 0.09 -7.38
CA GLY A 172 17.70 0.05 -7.40
C GLY A 172 18.29 -1.36 -7.59
N ARG A 173 17.50 -2.44 -7.43
CA ARG A 173 17.91 -3.84 -7.68
C ARG A 173 17.51 -4.34 -9.05
N PHE A 174 16.60 -3.65 -9.73
CA PHE A 174 16.14 -4.02 -11.06
C PHE A 174 17.08 -3.46 -12.13
N ASP A 175 17.79 -4.31 -12.84
CA ASP A 175 18.83 -3.93 -13.80
C ASP A 175 18.59 -4.47 -15.23
N LYS A 176 17.40 -5.01 -15.53
CA LYS A 176 17.07 -5.50 -16.87
C LYS A 176 16.88 -4.36 -17.88
N CYS A 177 17.39 -4.58 -19.08
CA CYS A 177 17.14 -3.73 -20.24
C CYS A 177 15.77 -4.05 -20.85
N ILE A 178 15.23 -3.16 -21.70
CA ILE A 178 13.90 -3.27 -22.26
C ILE A 178 13.66 -4.58 -23.06
N TRP A 179 14.70 -5.09 -23.71
CA TRP A 179 14.65 -6.35 -24.49
C TRP A 179 14.79 -7.63 -23.64
N GLU A 180 15.06 -7.49 -22.34
CA GLU A 180 15.16 -8.60 -21.38
C GLU A 180 13.87 -8.78 -20.56
N LEU A 181 12.85 -7.94 -20.81
CA LEU A 181 11.61 -7.92 -20.06
C LEU A 181 10.69 -9.07 -20.52
N GLU A 182 10.54 -10.07 -19.70
CA GLU A 182 9.71 -11.25 -19.97
C GLU A 182 8.32 -11.12 -19.35
N THR A 183 8.24 -10.62 -18.10
CA THR A 183 7.00 -10.59 -17.32
C THR A 183 6.37 -9.20 -17.26
N ILE A 184 5.07 -9.14 -16.93
CA ILE A 184 4.37 -7.87 -16.71
C ILE A 184 4.97 -7.13 -15.49
N ALA A 185 5.37 -7.86 -14.45
CA ALA A 185 6.04 -7.28 -13.29
C ALA A 185 7.33 -6.55 -13.68
N GLU A 186 8.16 -7.17 -14.51
CA GLU A 186 9.39 -6.55 -15.02
C GLU A 186 9.11 -5.31 -15.87
N LYS A 187 8.06 -5.34 -16.69
CA LYS A 187 7.64 -4.16 -17.48
C LYS A 187 7.22 -3.01 -16.55
N TRP A 188 6.51 -3.30 -15.46
CA TRP A 188 6.19 -2.31 -14.44
C TRP A 188 7.43 -1.76 -13.75
N MET A 189 8.37 -2.62 -13.36
CA MET A 189 9.62 -2.20 -12.73
C MET A 189 10.44 -1.29 -13.65
N TYR A 190 10.54 -1.65 -14.94
CA TYR A 190 11.22 -0.85 -15.95
C TYR A 190 10.56 0.52 -16.12
N LEU A 191 9.22 0.54 -16.31
CA LEU A 191 8.46 1.77 -16.44
C LEU A 191 8.68 2.71 -15.26
N LEU A 192 8.53 2.20 -14.03
CA LEU A 192 8.68 2.99 -12.80
C LEU A 192 10.11 3.51 -12.61
N LYS A 193 11.12 2.71 -12.99
CA LYS A 193 12.54 3.10 -12.90
C LYS A 193 12.87 4.23 -13.88
N HIS A 194 12.33 4.19 -15.11
CA HIS A 194 12.61 5.14 -16.19
C HIS A 194 11.53 6.22 -16.38
N MET A 195 10.55 6.28 -15.51
CA MET A 195 9.43 7.23 -15.62
C MET A 195 9.88 8.69 -15.75
N HIS A 196 11.00 9.05 -15.13
CA HIS A 196 11.54 10.41 -15.18
C HIS A 196 12.12 10.79 -16.55
N GLU A 197 12.56 9.81 -17.35
CA GLU A 197 13.10 10.01 -18.69
C GLU A 197 11.99 10.22 -19.74
N MET A 198 10.77 9.76 -19.45
CA MET A 198 9.65 9.81 -20.40
C MET A 198 8.96 11.18 -20.48
N VAL A 199 9.40 12.15 -19.71
CA VAL A 199 8.78 13.49 -19.59
C VAL A 199 9.49 14.54 -20.44
N GLU A 200 10.62 14.20 -21.05
CA GLU A 200 11.40 15.13 -21.89
C GLU A 200 11.03 15.06 -23.40
N ILE A 201 9.86 14.48 -23.74
CA ILE A 201 9.37 14.41 -25.13
C ILE A 201 8.15 15.32 -25.29
#